data_759028c7458eaec15a3918922dd5e6ce
#
_entry.id   759028c7458eaec15a3918922dd5e6ce
#
_cell.length_a   1.000
_cell.length_b   1.000
_cell.length_c   1.000
_cell.angle_alpha   90.00
_cell.angle_beta   90.00
_cell.angle_gamma   90.00
#
_symmetry.space_group_name_H-M   'P 1'
#
loop_
_entity.id
_entity.type
_entity.pdbx_description
1 polymer ?
#
loop_
_entity_poly.entity_id
_entity_poly.type
_entity_poly.pdbx_seq_one_letter_code
_entity_poly.pdbx_strand_id
1 'polypeptide(L)'
;MNHTNFEQRLDFIRTTIQQQYGLSTVAIDPIEYDPQCMFPYNNFVYRVKLSRSTFPSSQRRTVLDAPAAQPGTVAIPDSAQHVVMRLSNAAAGLNDQNRVQNEVAAMSLARKALAPRQIVPTVYGWASAAKDQGWILMEHMRGTPLDANFEDMSSDDKNKTLKEVADIVRAMQQYELPESIQGFGGLDFGSDGNIVSGPLTVFPCGPFTTYSMLVKGVLYEQLAAADKSPIIRGWTTKDTRAKLERFITKNVDRMLQGINTEKKRLVHGDFTMNNFLFDKEAGQITAILDFDWAQIGLAADEILRSFHKCYARFPGPYEQDPDRVSLRHALLHGFPSPLPISSRSVRWDIAEMWDSQLADVDAERPSTLEGIEPLSRLYTLLDMICPDMLSNEVIIKQRSRKTMEREKEVAEEVLERFLKENQA
;
A
#
# COMPACT_ATOMS: atom_id res chain seq x y z
N MET A 1 -3.41 21.88 8.31
CA MET A 1 -2.19 21.08 8.04
C MET A 1 -2.01 20.88 6.55
N ASN A 2 -2.90 20.16 5.86
CA ASN A 2 -2.75 19.88 4.41
C ASN A 2 -2.84 21.15 3.51
N HIS A 3 -3.47 22.23 3.95
CA HIS A 3 -3.57 23.48 3.19
C HIS A 3 -2.36 24.41 3.34
N THR A 4 -1.52 24.17 4.33
CA THR A 4 -0.27 24.94 4.49
C THR A 4 0.60 24.80 3.24
N ASN A 5 1.16 25.91 2.75
CA ASN A 5 2.01 25.96 1.54
C ASN A 5 1.30 25.54 0.24
N PHE A 6 -0.02 25.65 0.13
CA PHE A 6 -0.77 25.27 -1.07
C PHE A 6 -0.27 26.00 -2.32
N GLU A 7 -0.17 27.33 -2.28
CA GLU A 7 0.32 28.13 -3.41
C GLU A 7 1.79 27.82 -3.75
N GLN A 8 2.63 27.57 -2.75
CA GLN A 8 4.03 27.19 -2.95
C GLN A 8 4.13 25.85 -3.70
N ARG A 9 3.23 24.88 -3.43
CA ARG A 9 3.17 23.64 -4.18
C ARG A 9 2.78 23.87 -5.64
N LEU A 10 1.82 24.76 -5.92
CA LEU A 10 1.45 25.11 -7.29
C LEU A 10 2.63 25.75 -8.05
N ASP A 11 3.35 26.66 -7.40
CA ASP A 11 4.53 27.30 -8.00
C ASP A 11 5.67 26.31 -8.23
N PHE A 12 5.89 25.38 -7.29
CA PHE A 12 6.82 24.29 -7.47
C PHE A 12 6.50 23.43 -8.70
N ILE A 13 5.22 23.06 -8.89
CA ILE A 13 4.76 22.27 -10.03
C ILE A 13 5.01 23.03 -11.35
N ARG A 14 4.63 24.31 -11.42
CA ARG A 14 4.86 25.14 -12.60
C ARG A 14 6.34 25.22 -12.96
N THR A 15 7.17 25.49 -11.96
CA THR A 15 8.61 25.64 -12.11
C THR A 15 9.26 24.31 -12.56
N THR A 16 8.90 23.20 -11.94
CA THR A 16 9.46 21.87 -12.27
C THR A 16 9.10 21.47 -13.70
N ILE A 17 7.84 21.62 -14.10
CA ILE A 17 7.40 21.29 -15.47
C ILE A 17 8.10 22.17 -16.50
N GLN A 18 8.23 23.47 -16.24
CA GLN A 18 8.89 24.39 -17.16
C GLN A 18 10.38 24.11 -17.27
N GLN A 19 11.06 23.91 -16.15
CA GLN A 19 12.52 23.75 -16.14
C GLN A 19 12.98 22.40 -16.68
N GLN A 20 12.28 21.31 -16.30
CA GLN A 20 12.72 19.98 -16.66
C GLN A 20 12.19 19.51 -18.01
N TYR A 21 10.99 19.96 -18.42
CA TYR A 21 10.35 19.48 -19.65
C TYR A 21 10.17 20.57 -20.69
N GLY A 22 10.44 21.83 -20.38
CA GLY A 22 10.20 22.96 -21.29
C GLY A 22 8.71 23.17 -21.61
N LEU A 23 7.81 22.63 -20.80
CA LEU A 23 6.37 22.71 -21.00
C LEU A 23 5.76 23.80 -20.11
N SER A 24 4.68 24.44 -20.59
CA SER A 24 3.91 25.37 -19.77
C SER A 24 2.63 24.71 -19.25
N THR A 25 2.17 25.14 -18.09
CA THR A 25 0.94 24.66 -17.48
C THR A 25 -0.21 25.62 -17.75
N VAL A 26 -1.40 25.08 -18.08
CA VAL A 26 -2.64 25.86 -18.28
C VAL A 26 -3.46 25.91 -17.02
N ALA A 27 -3.58 24.76 -16.33
CA ALA A 27 -4.31 24.63 -15.08
C ALA A 27 -3.64 23.56 -14.19
N ILE A 28 -3.77 23.71 -12.88
CA ILE A 28 -3.32 22.76 -11.88
C ILE A 28 -4.46 22.59 -10.89
N ASP A 29 -5.09 21.42 -10.91
CA ASP A 29 -6.25 21.08 -10.08
C ASP A 29 -5.86 20.03 -9.04
N PRO A 30 -6.09 20.22 -7.74
CA PRO A 30 -5.86 19.19 -6.75
C PRO A 30 -6.85 18.04 -6.92
N ILE A 31 -6.38 16.79 -6.68
CA ILE A 31 -7.18 15.58 -6.71
C ILE A 31 -7.41 15.12 -5.27
N GLU A 32 -8.66 14.74 -4.93
CA GLU A 32 -9.06 14.24 -3.60
C GLU A 32 -8.56 15.13 -2.45
N TYR A 33 -8.75 16.42 -2.60
CA TYR A 33 -8.25 17.41 -1.67
C TYR A 33 -9.35 17.96 -0.76
N ASP A 34 -9.25 17.65 0.55
CA ASP A 34 -10.07 18.21 1.59
C ASP A 34 -9.20 19.10 2.53
N PRO A 35 -9.35 20.43 2.48
CA PRO A 35 -8.60 21.34 3.37
C PRO A 35 -8.93 21.14 4.85
N GLN A 36 -10.05 20.50 5.19
CA GLN A 36 -10.48 20.22 6.56
C GLN A 36 -10.03 18.85 7.07
N CYS A 37 -9.41 18.02 6.21
CA CYS A 37 -8.90 16.74 6.63
C CYS A 37 -7.90 16.90 7.78
N MET A 38 -8.17 16.22 8.89
CA MET A 38 -7.36 16.32 10.11
C MET A 38 -6.07 15.50 10.04
N PHE A 39 -6.06 14.45 9.22
CA PHE A 39 -4.89 13.60 9.04
C PHE A 39 -4.00 14.14 7.91
N PRO A 40 -2.68 14.09 8.05
CA PRO A 40 -1.78 14.45 6.95
C PRO A 40 -1.99 13.47 5.80
N TYR A 41 -2.09 13.99 4.58
CA TYR A 41 -2.02 13.17 3.39
C TYR A 41 -0.61 12.56 3.25
N ASN A 42 -0.50 11.36 2.71
CA ASN A 42 0.79 10.80 2.34
C ASN A 42 1.44 11.62 1.23
N ASN A 43 0.62 12.03 0.27
CA ASN A 43 1.04 12.83 -0.87
C ASN A 43 -0.01 13.88 -1.22
N PHE A 44 0.43 14.96 -1.87
CA PHE A 44 -0.46 15.92 -2.52
C PHE A 44 -0.50 15.60 -4.01
N VAL A 45 -1.67 15.33 -4.55
CA VAL A 45 -1.86 14.88 -5.93
C VAL A 45 -2.55 15.99 -6.73
N TYR A 46 -1.98 16.31 -7.89
CA TYR A 46 -2.49 17.37 -8.76
C TYR A 46 -2.63 16.87 -10.20
N ARG A 47 -3.77 17.13 -10.82
CA ARG A 47 -3.94 17.02 -12.25
C ARG A 47 -3.43 18.31 -12.88
N VAL A 48 -2.50 18.17 -13.82
CA VAL A 48 -1.88 19.31 -14.52
C VAL A 48 -2.27 19.27 -15.99
N LYS A 49 -2.93 20.34 -16.46
CA LYS A 49 -3.22 20.54 -17.86
C LYS A 49 -2.03 21.24 -18.53
N LEU A 50 -1.42 20.58 -19.49
CA LEU A 50 -0.29 21.12 -20.25
C LEU A 50 -0.77 22.02 -21.39
N SER A 51 0.01 23.07 -21.69
CA SER A 51 -0.20 23.85 -22.89
C SER A 51 0.22 23.00 -24.12
N ARG A 52 -0.50 23.13 -25.22
CA ARG A 52 -0.04 22.56 -26.48
C ARG A 52 1.24 23.30 -26.87
N SER A 53 2.34 22.60 -27.00
CA SER A 53 3.55 23.15 -27.58
C SER A 53 3.26 23.46 -29.06
N THR A 54 3.46 24.69 -29.48
CA THR A 54 3.37 25.09 -30.90
C THR A 54 4.56 24.57 -31.73
N PHE A 55 5.57 23.99 -31.07
CA PHE A 55 6.76 23.46 -31.71
C PHE A 55 6.72 21.94 -31.78
N PRO A 56 7.04 21.34 -32.96
CA PRO A 56 7.23 19.92 -33.11
C PRO A 56 8.34 19.40 -32.15
N SER A 57 8.23 18.16 -31.70
CA SER A 57 9.21 17.51 -30.84
C SER A 57 10.66 17.57 -31.35
N SER A 58 10.85 17.60 -32.65
CA SER A 58 12.15 17.78 -33.32
C SER A 58 12.80 19.16 -33.12
N GLN A 59 12.04 20.16 -32.65
CA GLN A 59 12.51 21.51 -32.32
C GLN A 59 12.50 21.81 -30.82
N ARG A 60 11.94 20.92 -30.00
CA ARG A 60 12.16 20.97 -28.57
C ARG A 60 13.63 20.67 -28.36
N ARG A 61 14.36 21.66 -27.85
CA ARG A 61 15.78 21.64 -27.55
C ARG A 61 16.31 20.21 -27.54
N THR A 62 17.16 19.86 -28.47
CA THR A 62 18.23 18.94 -28.25
C THR A 62 19.02 19.53 -27.08
N VAL A 63 18.55 19.27 -25.86
CA VAL A 63 19.31 19.56 -24.65
C VAL A 63 20.48 18.62 -24.76
N LEU A 64 21.61 19.16 -25.19
CA LEU A 64 22.92 18.49 -25.26
C LEU A 64 23.34 17.95 -23.87
N ASP A 65 22.52 18.21 -22.85
CA ASP A 65 22.61 17.74 -21.48
C ASP A 65 21.21 17.27 -20.96
N ALA A 66 20.46 16.49 -21.75
CA ALA A 66 19.36 15.74 -21.14
C ALA A 66 20.02 14.83 -20.07
N PRO A 67 19.67 14.99 -18.78
CA PRO A 67 20.16 14.06 -17.78
C PRO A 67 19.85 12.65 -18.27
N ALA A 68 20.79 11.72 -18.09
CA ALA A 68 20.59 10.32 -18.45
C ALA A 68 19.19 9.92 -18.00
N ALA A 69 18.41 9.29 -18.89
CA ALA A 69 17.02 8.97 -18.63
C ALA A 69 16.91 8.33 -17.23
N GLN A 70 16.14 8.94 -16.34
CA GLN A 70 16.01 8.43 -14.99
C GLN A 70 15.45 7.01 -15.03
N PRO A 71 15.91 6.11 -14.17
CA PRO A 71 15.38 4.75 -14.11
C PRO A 71 13.85 4.76 -13.95
N GLY A 72 13.17 3.85 -14.65
CA GLY A 72 11.72 3.70 -14.57
C GLY A 72 10.89 4.77 -15.31
N THR A 73 11.54 5.69 -16.07
CA THR A 73 10.84 6.78 -16.76
C THR A 73 10.86 6.66 -18.28
N VAL A 74 9.88 7.31 -18.93
CA VAL A 74 9.83 7.51 -20.38
C VAL A 74 9.52 8.98 -20.69
N ALA A 75 9.73 9.40 -21.93
CA ALA A 75 9.39 10.76 -22.36
C ALA A 75 7.87 10.99 -22.33
N ILE A 76 7.46 12.23 -22.01
CA ILE A 76 6.06 12.65 -22.08
C ILE A 76 5.62 12.61 -23.57
N PRO A 77 4.53 11.87 -23.92
CA PRO A 77 4.02 11.84 -25.29
C PRO A 77 3.55 13.23 -25.76
N ASP A 78 3.77 13.55 -27.02
CA ASP A 78 3.29 14.82 -27.62
C ASP A 78 1.75 14.96 -27.56
N SER A 79 1.03 13.85 -27.50
CA SER A 79 -0.42 13.82 -27.36
C SER A 79 -0.92 14.06 -25.94
N ALA A 80 -0.03 14.02 -24.92
CA ALA A 80 -0.43 14.20 -23.54
C ALA A 80 -0.94 15.62 -23.27
N GLN A 81 -2.22 15.72 -22.94
CA GLN A 81 -2.85 16.99 -22.56
C GLN A 81 -2.88 17.19 -21.05
N HIS A 82 -2.91 16.10 -20.31
CA HIS A 82 -2.93 16.09 -18.84
C HIS A 82 -1.88 15.11 -18.33
N VAL A 83 -1.28 15.49 -17.24
CA VAL A 83 -0.38 14.64 -16.44
C VAL A 83 -0.78 14.74 -14.97
N VAL A 84 -0.33 13.83 -14.15
CA VAL A 84 -0.47 13.88 -12.69
C VAL A 84 0.88 14.20 -12.08
N MET A 85 0.91 15.22 -11.21
CA MET A 85 2.04 15.52 -10.34
C MET A 85 1.69 15.10 -8.91
N ARG A 86 2.44 14.19 -8.36
CA ARG A 86 2.36 13.73 -6.97
C ARG A 86 3.53 14.30 -6.19
N LEU A 87 3.26 15.00 -5.09
CA LEU A 87 4.27 15.59 -4.21
C LEU A 87 4.29 14.88 -2.87
N SER A 88 5.44 14.42 -2.43
CA SER A 88 5.60 13.79 -1.10
C SER A 88 5.28 14.77 0.01
N ASN A 89 4.55 14.32 1.04
CA ASN A 89 4.28 15.10 2.23
C ASN A 89 5.18 14.61 3.39
N ALA A 90 6.17 15.40 3.77
CA ALA A 90 7.06 15.06 4.88
C ALA A 90 6.32 14.90 6.23
N ALA A 91 5.14 15.55 6.40
CA ALA A 91 4.33 15.40 7.60
C ALA A 91 3.65 14.02 7.72
N ALA A 92 3.68 13.20 6.68
CA ALA A 92 3.13 11.84 6.70
C ALA A 92 3.97 10.85 7.52
N GLY A 93 5.23 11.18 7.84
CA GLY A 93 6.11 10.33 8.63
C GLY A 93 6.61 9.08 7.88
N LEU A 94 6.50 9.04 6.55
CA LEU A 94 7.03 7.96 5.72
C LEU A 94 8.54 8.11 5.51
N ASN A 95 9.19 7.04 5.07
CA ASN A 95 10.63 7.04 4.82
C ASN A 95 11.01 7.86 3.57
N ASP A 96 11.28 9.15 3.76
CA ASP A 96 11.64 10.08 2.67
C ASP A 96 12.92 9.68 1.93
N GLN A 97 13.78 8.82 2.51
CA GLN A 97 15.00 8.36 1.85
C GLN A 97 14.69 7.45 0.65
N ASN A 98 13.54 6.73 0.67
CA ASN A 98 13.25 5.71 -0.34
C ASN A 98 11.83 5.76 -0.93
N ARG A 99 10.87 6.50 -0.36
CA ARG A 99 9.46 6.40 -0.74
C ARG A 99 9.19 6.63 -2.23
N VAL A 100 9.85 7.60 -2.85
CA VAL A 100 9.68 7.92 -4.28
C VAL A 100 10.28 6.83 -5.16
N GLN A 101 11.52 6.42 -4.87
CA GLN A 101 12.20 5.37 -5.59
C GLN A 101 11.45 4.05 -5.51
N ASN A 102 10.99 3.68 -4.31
CA ASN A 102 10.20 2.47 -4.07
C ASN A 102 8.93 2.44 -4.93
N GLU A 103 8.19 3.54 -4.93
CA GLU A 103 6.94 3.64 -5.69
C GLU A 103 7.19 3.52 -7.21
N VAL A 104 8.15 4.27 -7.75
CA VAL A 104 8.49 4.23 -9.18
C VAL A 104 9.01 2.85 -9.61
N ALA A 105 9.83 2.22 -8.78
CA ALA A 105 10.32 0.86 -9.02
C ALA A 105 9.17 -0.16 -8.99
N ALA A 106 8.27 -0.07 -8.01
CA ALA A 106 7.10 -0.94 -7.90
C ALA A 106 6.14 -0.77 -9.09
N MET A 107 5.84 0.47 -9.50
CA MET A 107 5.06 0.74 -10.70
C MET A 107 5.70 0.13 -11.95
N SER A 108 7.02 0.22 -12.08
CA SER A 108 7.77 -0.37 -13.21
C SER A 108 7.65 -1.90 -13.25
N LEU A 109 7.70 -2.57 -12.09
CA LEU A 109 7.49 -4.02 -12.00
C LEU A 109 6.03 -4.39 -12.28
N ALA A 110 5.08 -3.67 -11.69
CA ALA A 110 3.65 -3.91 -11.89
C ALA A 110 3.24 -3.74 -13.37
N ARG A 111 3.80 -2.75 -14.09
CA ARG A 111 3.57 -2.61 -15.53
C ARG A 111 4.05 -3.84 -16.32
N LYS A 112 5.16 -4.44 -15.94
CA LYS A 112 5.66 -5.67 -16.57
C LYS A 112 4.79 -6.87 -16.21
N ALA A 113 4.40 -6.99 -14.94
CA ALA A 113 3.54 -8.07 -14.45
C ALA A 113 2.16 -8.07 -15.11
N LEU A 114 1.62 -6.88 -15.39
CA LEU A 114 0.27 -6.70 -15.94
C LEU A 114 0.25 -6.51 -17.46
N ALA A 115 1.40 -6.62 -18.14
CA ALA A 115 1.44 -6.55 -19.60
C ALA A 115 0.59 -7.68 -20.23
N PRO A 116 -0.12 -7.42 -21.36
CA PRO A 116 -0.14 -6.19 -22.15
C PRO A 116 -1.14 -5.12 -21.65
N ARG A 117 -1.80 -5.31 -20.50
CA ARG A 117 -2.72 -4.31 -19.93
C ARG A 117 -1.93 -3.07 -19.52
N GLN A 118 -2.34 -1.90 -19.99
CA GLN A 118 -1.70 -0.62 -19.65
C GLN A 118 -2.48 0.08 -18.54
N ILE A 119 -2.63 -0.59 -17.40
CA ILE A 119 -3.43 -0.12 -16.27
C ILE A 119 -2.58 0.42 -15.09
N VAL A 120 -1.27 0.47 -15.21
CA VAL A 120 -0.40 1.17 -14.27
C VAL A 120 0.12 2.44 -14.93
N PRO A 121 0.00 3.62 -14.29
CA PRO A 121 0.44 4.88 -14.89
C PRO A 121 1.89 4.83 -15.36
N THR A 122 2.15 5.42 -16.50
CA THR A 122 3.53 5.62 -17.00
C THR A 122 4.19 6.75 -16.23
N VAL A 123 5.40 6.54 -15.72
CA VAL A 123 6.17 7.58 -15.03
C VAL A 123 7.02 8.35 -16.07
N TYR A 124 6.92 9.68 -16.03
CA TYR A 124 7.65 10.60 -16.90
C TYR A 124 8.87 11.22 -16.24
N GLY A 125 8.89 11.27 -14.90
CA GLY A 125 10.02 11.75 -14.12
C GLY A 125 9.72 11.71 -12.63
N TRP A 126 10.77 11.84 -11.84
CA TRP A 126 10.65 11.84 -10.39
C TRP A 126 11.88 12.50 -9.73
N ALA A 127 11.74 12.87 -8.47
CA ALA A 127 12.86 13.23 -7.61
C ALA A 127 12.68 12.65 -6.22
N SER A 128 13.80 12.21 -5.64
CA SER A 128 13.82 11.67 -4.27
C SER A 128 13.39 12.71 -3.24
N ALA A 129 12.69 12.28 -2.20
CA ALA A 129 12.33 13.10 -1.05
C ALA A 129 13.46 13.21 -0.01
N ALA A 130 14.62 12.58 -0.23
CA ALA A 130 15.70 12.48 0.75
C ALA A 130 16.34 13.82 1.15
N LYS A 131 16.34 14.81 0.26
CA LYS A 131 16.95 16.13 0.50
C LYS A 131 16.01 17.28 0.27
N ASP A 132 15.13 17.18 -0.74
CA ASP A 132 14.26 18.25 -1.20
C ASP A 132 12.82 17.72 -1.33
N GLN A 133 11.93 18.49 -1.98
CA GLN A 133 10.58 18.06 -2.28
C GLN A 133 10.59 16.83 -3.19
N GLY A 134 10.21 15.68 -2.65
CA GLY A 134 9.99 14.48 -3.46
C GLY A 134 8.77 14.61 -4.35
N TRP A 135 8.87 14.13 -5.60
CA TRP A 135 7.76 14.17 -6.55
C TRP A 135 7.83 13.06 -7.59
N ILE A 136 6.68 12.74 -8.17
CA ILE A 136 6.52 11.86 -9.33
C ILE A 136 5.63 12.57 -10.33
N LEU A 137 6.07 12.67 -11.57
CA LEU A 137 5.26 13.09 -12.72
C LEU A 137 4.88 11.87 -13.52
N MET A 138 3.58 11.64 -13.69
CA MET A 138 3.08 10.42 -14.31
C MET A 138 1.87 10.67 -15.21
N GLU A 139 1.49 9.65 -15.95
CA GLU A 139 0.33 9.60 -16.81
C GLU A 139 -0.96 9.88 -16.03
N HIS A 140 -1.83 10.71 -16.62
CA HIS A 140 -3.19 10.88 -16.13
C HIS A 140 -4.08 9.78 -16.68
N MET A 141 -4.41 8.81 -15.83
CA MET A 141 -5.31 7.71 -16.17
C MET A 141 -6.77 8.16 -16.15
N ARG A 142 -7.60 7.56 -17.02
CA ARG A 142 -9.03 7.84 -17.12
C ARG A 142 -9.82 6.97 -16.16
N GLY A 143 -11.01 7.43 -15.80
CA GLY A 143 -11.95 6.69 -14.95
C GLY A 143 -12.20 7.40 -13.61
N THR A 144 -13.00 6.78 -12.78
CA THR A 144 -13.34 7.20 -11.42
C THR A 144 -13.03 6.06 -10.45
N PRO A 145 -12.79 6.33 -9.16
CA PRO A 145 -12.53 5.28 -8.18
C PRO A 145 -13.61 4.19 -8.21
N LEU A 146 -13.19 2.93 -8.20
CA LEU A 146 -14.10 1.79 -8.30
C LEU A 146 -15.09 1.74 -7.13
N ASP A 147 -14.66 2.07 -5.91
CA ASP A 147 -15.52 2.07 -4.72
C ASP A 147 -16.70 3.04 -4.85
N ALA A 148 -16.53 4.16 -5.58
CA ALA A 148 -17.61 5.11 -5.86
C ALA A 148 -18.69 4.55 -6.83
N ASN A 149 -18.41 3.44 -7.49
CA ASN A 149 -19.30 2.86 -8.51
C ASN A 149 -19.81 1.47 -8.14
N PHE A 150 -19.06 0.73 -7.34
CA PHE A 150 -19.25 -0.71 -7.14
C PHE A 150 -20.60 -1.06 -6.52
N GLU A 151 -21.08 -0.31 -5.53
CA GLU A 151 -22.34 -0.60 -4.86
C GLU A 151 -23.55 -0.53 -5.81
N ASP A 152 -23.54 0.40 -6.76
CA ASP A 152 -24.62 0.62 -7.71
C ASP A 152 -24.62 -0.34 -8.91
N MET A 153 -23.58 -1.19 -9.03
CA MET A 153 -23.49 -2.19 -10.10
C MET A 153 -24.51 -3.31 -9.93
N SER A 154 -24.97 -3.86 -11.06
CA SER A 154 -25.70 -5.12 -11.05
C SER A 154 -24.84 -6.27 -10.50
N SER A 155 -25.45 -7.38 -10.05
CA SER A 155 -24.71 -8.56 -9.60
C SER A 155 -23.76 -9.11 -10.67
N ASP A 156 -24.20 -9.12 -11.92
CA ASP A 156 -23.37 -9.59 -13.04
C ASP A 156 -22.18 -8.67 -13.30
N ASP A 157 -22.36 -7.34 -13.21
CA ASP A 157 -21.28 -6.38 -13.37
C ASP A 157 -20.29 -6.46 -12.20
N LYS A 158 -20.77 -6.64 -10.95
CA LYS A 158 -19.93 -6.90 -9.78
C LYS A 158 -19.07 -8.14 -10.00
N ASN A 159 -19.68 -9.23 -10.43
CA ASN A 159 -19.00 -10.49 -10.70
C ASN A 159 -17.91 -10.34 -11.77
N LYS A 160 -18.24 -9.67 -12.88
CA LYS A 160 -17.31 -9.37 -13.97
C LYS A 160 -16.13 -8.50 -13.50
N THR A 161 -16.42 -7.46 -12.71
CA THR A 161 -15.41 -6.54 -12.18
C THR A 161 -14.48 -7.26 -11.18
N LEU A 162 -15.04 -8.08 -10.27
CA LEU A 162 -14.24 -8.86 -9.32
C LEU A 162 -13.38 -9.90 -10.04
N LYS A 163 -13.86 -10.50 -11.13
CA LYS A 163 -13.05 -11.36 -11.98
C LYS A 163 -11.84 -10.60 -12.57
N GLU A 164 -12.06 -9.39 -13.06
CA GLU A 164 -10.98 -8.56 -13.59
C GLU A 164 -9.93 -8.21 -12.52
N VAL A 165 -10.37 -7.90 -11.28
CA VAL A 165 -9.48 -7.68 -10.13
C VAL A 165 -8.73 -8.96 -9.78
N ALA A 166 -9.39 -10.13 -9.78
CA ALA A 166 -8.76 -11.41 -9.51
C ALA A 166 -7.69 -11.77 -10.55
N ASP A 167 -7.94 -11.49 -11.84
CA ASP A 167 -6.94 -11.63 -12.90
C ASP A 167 -5.69 -10.77 -12.66
N ILE A 168 -5.88 -9.54 -12.13
CA ILE A 168 -4.78 -8.63 -11.77
C ILE A 168 -3.99 -9.22 -10.59
N VAL A 169 -4.66 -9.67 -9.53
CA VAL A 169 -4.02 -10.32 -8.36
C VAL A 169 -3.19 -11.52 -8.82
N ARG A 170 -3.77 -12.40 -9.63
CA ARG A 170 -3.06 -13.56 -10.17
C ARG A 170 -1.82 -13.18 -10.95
N ALA A 171 -1.93 -12.17 -11.84
CA ALA A 171 -0.80 -11.72 -12.65
C ALA A 171 0.35 -11.20 -11.79
N MET A 172 0.05 -10.43 -10.74
CA MET A 172 1.05 -9.95 -9.79
C MET A 172 1.66 -11.09 -8.96
N GLN A 173 0.85 -12.05 -8.51
CA GLN A 173 1.33 -13.22 -7.76
C GLN A 173 2.22 -14.15 -8.59
N GLN A 174 2.01 -14.23 -9.90
CA GLN A 174 2.77 -15.11 -10.80
C GLN A 174 3.98 -14.42 -11.42
N TYR A 175 4.10 -13.10 -11.28
CA TYR A 175 5.21 -12.37 -11.86
C TYR A 175 6.55 -12.80 -11.25
N GLU A 176 7.47 -13.21 -12.12
CA GLU A 176 8.83 -13.55 -11.73
C GLU A 176 9.66 -12.28 -11.57
N LEU A 177 10.13 -12.05 -10.34
CA LEU A 177 10.95 -10.88 -10.03
C LEU A 177 12.32 -10.98 -10.70
N PRO A 178 12.90 -9.84 -11.14
CA PRO A 178 14.27 -9.80 -11.62
C PRO A 178 15.26 -10.35 -10.58
N GLU A 179 16.32 -11.01 -11.05
CA GLU A 179 17.38 -11.58 -10.19
C GLU A 179 18.10 -10.53 -9.35
N SER A 180 18.09 -9.25 -9.77
CA SER A 180 18.62 -8.12 -9.01
C SER A 180 17.89 -7.86 -7.70
N ILE A 181 16.67 -8.38 -7.52
CA ILE A 181 15.86 -8.27 -6.30
C ILE A 181 16.14 -9.50 -5.41
N GLN A 182 17.15 -9.41 -4.56
CA GLN A 182 17.60 -10.53 -3.75
C GLN A 182 16.95 -10.60 -2.36
N GLY A 183 16.51 -9.47 -1.80
CA GLY A 183 15.97 -9.35 -0.43
C GLY A 183 14.47 -9.09 -0.38
N PHE A 184 13.98 -9.05 0.86
CA PHE A 184 12.64 -8.61 1.25
C PHE A 184 12.67 -7.16 1.74
N GLY A 185 11.57 -6.44 1.60
CA GLY A 185 11.45 -5.04 1.98
C GLY A 185 10.98 -4.18 0.81
N GLY A 186 11.39 -2.91 0.76
CA GLY A 186 11.11 -2.02 -0.35
C GLY A 186 11.98 -2.28 -1.58
N LEU A 187 11.88 -1.37 -2.52
CA LEU A 187 12.60 -1.36 -3.79
C LEU A 187 13.41 -0.06 -3.93
N ASP A 188 14.48 -0.11 -4.70
CA ASP A 188 15.30 1.06 -5.06
C ASP A 188 15.89 0.83 -6.46
N PHE A 189 16.63 1.80 -6.95
CA PHE A 189 17.40 1.69 -8.20
C PHE A 189 18.91 1.59 -7.89
N GLY A 190 19.55 0.59 -8.46
CA GLY A 190 21.00 0.46 -8.44
C GLY A 190 21.68 1.51 -9.30
N SER A 191 22.99 1.62 -9.16
CA SER A 191 23.82 2.57 -9.95
C SER A 191 23.78 2.31 -11.46
N ASP A 192 23.38 1.12 -11.87
CA ASP A 192 23.18 0.70 -13.26
C ASP A 192 21.75 0.93 -13.77
N GLY A 193 20.86 1.49 -12.92
CA GLY A 193 19.45 1.74 -13.20
C GLY A 193 18.55 0.51 -13.07
N ASN A 194 19.07 -0.66 -12.70
CA ASN A 194 18.26 -1.84 -12.41
C ASN A 194 17.51 -1.68 -11.08
N ILE A 195 16.32 -2.29 -11.00
CA ILE A 195 15.57 -2.32 -9.75
C ILE A 195 16.22 -3.34 -8.81
N VAL A 196 16.47 -2.93 -7.58
CA VAL A 196 17.11 -3.70 -6.52
C VAL A 196 16.27 -3.67 -5.25
N SER A 197 16.59 -4.53 -4.28
CA SER A 197 15.97 -4.47 -2.95
C SER A 197 16.39 -3.20 -2.22
N GLY A 198 15.42 -2.52 -1.59
CA GLY A 198 15.59 -1.29 -0.85
C GLY A 198 14.89 -1.33 0.52
N PRO A 199 15.01 -0.27 1.33
CA PRO A 199 14.29 -0.17 2.59
C PRO A 199 12.79 0.02 2.37
N LEU A 200 11.97 -0.30 3.39
CA LEU A 200 10.53 -0.09 3.36
C LEU A 200 10.18 1.40 3.39
N THR A 201 9.02 1.74 2.82
CA THR A 201 8.46 3.11 2.88
C THR A 201 7.81 3.42 4.23
N VAL A 202 7.03 2.48 4.76
CA VAL A 202 6.28 2.68 6.01
C VAL A 202 7.20 2.62 7.24
N PHE A 203 8.18 1.73 7.20
CA PHE A 203 9.16 1.56 8.26
C PHE A 203 10.56 1.83 7.72
N PRO A 204 11.38 2.69 8.38
CA PRO A 204 12.70 3.04 7.86
C PRO A 204 13.72 1.91 8.08
N CYS A 205 13.41 0.69 7.66
CA CYS A 205 14.25 -0.49 7.83
C CYS A 205 14.33 -1.35 6.56
N GLY A 206 15.28 -2.26 6.51
CA GLY A 206 15.56 -3.11 5.37
C GLY A 206 16.59 -2.52 4.39
N PRO A 207 16.83 -3.18 3.23
CA PRO A 207 16.29 -4.47 2.85
C PRO A 207 16.80 -5.62 3.71
N PHE A 208 16.08 -6.74 3.74
CA PHE A 208 16.40 -7.92 4.53
C PHE A 208 16.68 -9.14 3.66
N THR A 209 17.61 -9.98 4.06
CA THR A 209 17.98 -11.19 3.29
C THR A 209 16.95 -12.31 3.44
N THR A 210 16.21 -12.36 4.55
CA THR A 210 15.18 -13.38 4.81
C THR A 210 13.86 -12.73 5.24
N TYR A 211 12.75 -13.43 5.00
CA TYR A 211 11.43 -12.99 5.43
C TYR A 211 11.31 -12.89 6.97
N SER A 212 11.96 -13.80 7.70
CA SER A 212 12.02 -13.71 9.16
C SER A 212 12.67 -12.42 9.64
N MET A 213 13.76 -11.98 8.98
CA MET A 213 14.40 -10.70 9.31
C MET A 213 13.51 -9.51 8.98
N LEU A 214 12.74 -9.56 7.88
CA LEU A 214 11.73 -8.55 7.57
C LEU A 214 10.71 -8.43 8.70
N VAL A 215 10.08 -9.56 9.09
CA VAL A 215 9.06 -9.57 10.17
C VAL A 215 9.64 -9.03 11.48
N LYS A 216 10.83 -9.50 11.89
CA LYS A 216 11.50 -9.01 13.10
C LYS A 216 11.83 -7.53 13.03
N GLY A 217 12.35 -7.07 11.89
CA GLY A 217 12.69 -5.66 11.65
C GLY A 217 11.47 -4.75 11.83
N VAL A 218 10.34 -5.10 11.20
CA VAL A 218 9.09 -4.34 11.32
C VAL A 218 8.54 -4.37 12.76
N LEU A 219 8.60 -5.52 13.46
CA LEU A 219 8.20 -5.60 14.87
C LEU A 219 9.08 -4.71 15.78
N TYR A 220 10.38 -4.61 15.52
CA TYR A 220 11.26 -3.69 16.25
C TYR A 220 10.96 -2.22 15.97
N GLU A 221 10.61 -1.86 14.73
CA GLU A 221 10.15 -0.49 14.40
C GLU A 221 8.85 -0.15 15.13
N GLN A 222 7.90 -1.10 15.22
CA GLN A 222 6.69 -0.92 16.03
C GLN A 222 6.99 -0.75 17.51
N LEU A 223 7.97 -1.49 18.06
CA LEU A 223 8.41 -1.28 19.43
C LEU A 223 9.03 0.11 19.63
N ALA A 224 9.85 0.57 18.69
CA ALA A 224 10.44 1.90 18.73
C ALA A 224 9.38 3.02 18.63
N ALA A 225 8.31 2.79 17.85
CA ALA A 225 7.16 3.69 17.81
C ALA A 225 6.38 3.69 19.13
N ALA A 226 6.17 2.52 19.73
CA ALA A 226 5.55 2.40 21.05
C ALA A 226 6.36 3.09 22.16
N ASP A 227 7.69 3.07 22.08
CA ASP A 227 8.58 3.83 22.99
C ASP A 227 8.33 5.34 22.93
N LYS A 228 8.09 5.86 21.73
CA LYS A 228 7.82 7.31 21.50
C LYS A 228 6.40 7.72 21.90
N SER A 229 5.44 6.79 21.96
CA SER A 229 4.07 7.11 22.33
C SER A 229 3.96 7.59 23.77
N PRO A 230 3.38 8.78 24.03
CA PRO A 230 3.20 9.30 25.40
C PRO A 230 2.21 8.46 26.23
N ILE A 231 1.41 7.62 25.59
CA ILE A 231 0.42 6.75 26.22
C ILE A 231 1.00 5.36 26.44
N ILE A 232 1.52 4.71 25.41
CA ILE A 232 2.05 3.33 25.47
C ILE A 232 3.29 3.27 26.33
N ARG A 233 4.24 4.18 26.14
CA ARG A 233 5.52 4.25 26.87
C ARG A 233 6.29 2.93 26.83
N GLY A 234 6.37 2.32 25.63
CA GLY A 234 7.16 1.13 25.37
C GLY A 234 6.72 -0.15 26.10
N TRP A 235 5.49 -0.21 26.63
CA TRP A 235 5.01 -1.37 27.42
C TRP A 235 5.91 -1.75 28.61
N THR A 236 6.47 -0.74 29.27
CA THR A 236 7.42 -0.95 30.40
C THR A 236 6.76 -1.38 31.70
N THR A 237 5.44 -1.41 31.77
CA THR A 237 4.66 -1.96 32.88
C THR A 237 4.58 -3.49 32.76
N LYS A 238 4.61 -4.24 33.86
CA LYS A 238 4.36 -5.70 33.95
C LYS A 238 5.23 -6.64 33.10
N ASP A 239 6.47 -6.35 32.81
CA ASP A 239 7.37 -7.18 31.97
C ASP A 239 6.92 -7.38 30.51
N THR A 240 5.86 -6.73 30.06
CA THR A 240 5.32 -6.91 28.70
C THR A 240 6.39 -6.62 27.65
N ARG A 241 7.21 -5.60 27.86
CA ARG A 241 8.34 -5.26 26.96
C ARG A 241 9.35 -6.41 26.84
N ALA A 242 9.79 -6.96 27.94
CA ALA A 242 10.77 -8.06 27.93
C ALA A 242 10.20 -9.34 27.28
N LYS A 243 8.90 -9.60 27.47
CA LYS A 243 8.19 -10.70 26.82
C LYS A 243 8.12 -10.49 25.31
N LEU A 244 7.82 -9.27 24.83
CA LEU A 244 7.80 -8.92 23.41
C LEU A 244 9.17 -9.10 22.75
N GLU A 245 10.24 -8.58 23.36
CA GLU A 245 11.60 -8.73 22.85
C GLU A 245 12.03 -10.18 22.76
N ARG A 246 11.67 -10.99 23.78
CA ARG A 246 11.90 -12.44 23.77
C ARG A 246 11.12 -13.12 22.65
N PHE A 247 9.85 -12.75 22.49
CA PHE A 247 9.00 -13.28 21.43
C PHE A 247 9.59 -12.99 20.05
N ILE A 248 9.94 -11.73 19.75
CA ILE A 248 10.53 -11.33 18.48
C ILE A 248 11.82 -12.10 18.20
N THR A 249 12.66 -12.25 19.22
CA THR A 249 13.96 -12.89 19.07
C THR A 249 13.86 -14.40 18.83
N LYS A 250 12.92 -15.09 19.51
CA LYS A 250 12.89 -16.56 19.57
C LYS A 250 11.68 -17.21 18.89
N ASN A 251 10.51 -16.56 18.95
CA ASN A 251 9.27 -17.20 18.54
C ASN A 251 8.87 -16.89 17.09
N VAL A 252 9.31 -15.76 16.52
CA VAL A 252 9.05 -15.43 15.11
C VAL A 252 9.57 -16.55 14.20
N ASP A 253 10.81 -17.00 14.36
CA ASP A 253 11.36 -18.08 13.54
C ASP A 253 10.57 -19.39 13.69
N ARG A 254 10.13 -19.69 14.92
CA ARG A 254 9.30 -20.86 15.19
C ARG A 254 7.94 -20.79 14.49
N MET A 255 7.31 -19.61 14.50
CA MET A 255 6.01 -19.40 13.83
C MET A 255 6.12 -19.49 12.31
N LEU A 256 7.28 -19.17 11.76
CA LEU A 256 7.56 -19.26 10.33
C LEU A 256 8.06 -20.66 9.90
N GLN A 257 8.30 -21.56 10.86
CA GLN A 257 8.79 -22.92 10.56
C GLN A 257 7.74 -23.69 9.75
N GLY A 258 8.18 -24.30 8.65
CA GLY A 258 7.32 -25.07 7.74
C GLY A 258 6.61 -24.21 6.68
N ILE A 259 6.71 -22.87 6.75
CA ILE A 259 6.15 -21.98 5.72
C ILE A 259 7.21 -21.76 4.63
N ASN A 260 6.82 -21.86 3.37
CA ASN A 260 7.71 -21.51 2.27
C ASN A 260 7.89 -19.98 2.21
N THR A 261 8.97 -19.49 2.82
CA THR A 261 9.32 -18.08 2.87
C THR A 261 10.29 -17.64 1.76
N GLU A 262 10.64 -18.51 0.82
CA GLU A 262 11.58 -18.20 -0.27
C GLU A 262 10.91 -17.55 -1.48
N LYS A 263 9.60 -17.77 -1.65
CA LYS A 263 8.86 -17.33 -2.82
C LYS A 263 8.48 -15.85 -2.73
N LYS A 264 9.42 -14.98 -3.09
CA LYS A 264 9.22 -13.53 -3.11
C LYS A 264 8.16 -13.10 -4.12
N ARG A 265 7.35 -12.09 -3.75
CA ARG A 265 6.29 -11.49 -4.57
C ARG A 265 6.35 -9.97 -4.51
N LEU A 266 5.93 -9.33 -5.60
CA LEU A 266 5.57 -7.91 -5.56
C LEU A 266 4.22 -7.78 -4.85
N VAL A 267 4.21 -7.10 -3.72
CA VAL A 267 3.02 -6.80 -2.91
C VAL A 267 2.70 -5.32 -3.10
N HIS A 268 1.47 -4.99 -3.43
CA HIS A 268 1.00 -3.60 -3.53
C HIS A 268 0.88 -2.96 -2.14
N GLY A 269 0.36 -3.72 -1.17
CA GLY A 269 0.25 -3.33 0.23
C GLY A 269 -0.95 -2.44 0.58
N ASP A 270 -1.66 -1.91 -0.42
CA ASP A 270 -2.92 -1.18 -0.30
C ASP A 270 -3.84 -1.45 -1.50
N PHE A 271 -4.02 -2.73 -1.81
CA PHE A 271 -4.83 -3.19 -2.93
C PHE A 271 -6.32 -3.10 -2.57
N THR A 272 -6.90 -1.92 -2.76
CA THR A 272 -8.27 -1.58 -2.35
C THR A 272 -9.05 -0.96 -3.51
N MET A 273 -10.39 -1.01 -3.48
CA MET A 273 -11.25 -0.53 -4.58
C MET A 273 -11.07 0.97 -4.89
N ASN A 274 -10.68 1.79 -3.91
CA ASN A 274 -10.41 3.20 -4.15
C ASN A 274 -9.11 3.44 -4.95
N ASN A 275 -8.22 2.46 -4.98
CA ASN A 275 -6.98 2.52 -5.75
C ASN A 275 -7.12 1.94 -7.17
N PHE A 276 -8.33 1.52 -7.56
CA PHE A 276 -8.67 1.20 -8.95
C PHE A 276 -9.49 2.31 -9.59
N LEU A 277 -9.13 2.68 -10.82
CA LEU A 277 -10.02 3.50 -11.65
C LEU A 277 -10.84 2.60 -12.56
N PHE A 278 -12.12 2.95 -12.69
CA PHE A 278 -13.10 2.23 -13.47
C PHE A 278 -13.76 3.15 -14.49
N ASP A 279 -13.85 2.70 -15.72
CA ASP A 279 -14.60 3.35 -16.81
C ASP A 279 -16.01 2.73 -16.88
N LYS A 280 -17.02 3.51 -16.51
CA LYS A 280 -18.43 3.06 -16.51
C LYS A 280 -18.95 2.75 -17.90
N GLU A 281 -18.50 3.47 -18.92
CA GLU A 281 -18.99 3.28 -20.30
C GLU A 281 -18.40 2.01 -20.90
N ALA A 282 -17.11 1.80 -20.68
CA ALA A 282 -16.41 0.59 -21.15
C ALA A 282 -16.65 -0.64 -20.23
N GLY A 283 -17.09 -0.43 -18.98
CA GLY A 283 -17.30 -1.49 -18.00
C GLY A 283 -16.02 -2.23 -17.63
N GLN A 284 -14.90 -1.51 -17.47
CA GLN A 284 -13.59 -2.11 -17.23
C GLN A 284 -12.70 -1.27 -16.30
N ILE A 285 -11.75 -1.94 -15.65
CA ILE A 285 -10.68 -1.29 -14.88
C ILE A 285 -9.69 -0.63 -15.83
N THR A 286 -9.40 0.64 -15.60
CA THR A 286 -8.49 1.46 -16.42
C THR A 286 -7.18 1.78 -15.72
N ALA A 287 -7.13 1.71 -14.39
CA ALA A 287 -5.89 1.90 -13.65
C ALA A 287 -5.87 1.18 -12.30
N ILE A 288 -4.65 0.87 -11.87
CA ILE A 288 -4.27 0.61 -10.47
C ILE A 288 -3.28 1.69 -10.04
N LEU A 289 -3.54 2.32 -8.89
CA LEU A 289 -2.85 3.49 -8.38
C LEU A 289 -2.28 3.23 -6.98
N ASP A 290 -1.46 4.16 -6.50
CA ASP A 290 -0.99 4.26 -5.10
C ASP A 290 -0.11 3.09 -4.63
N PHE A 291 1.07 2.99 -5.24
CA PHE A 291 2.10 2.01 -4.87
C PHE A 291 3.00 2.47 -3.69
N ASP A 292 2.55 3.44 -2.89
CA ASP A 292 3.31 4.01 -1.75
C ASP A 292 3.78 2.92 -0.77
N TRP A 293 2.96 1.88 -0.57
CA TRP A 293 3.22 0.81 0.39
C TRP A 293 3.71 -0.48 -0.25
N ALA A 294 4.06 -0.39 -1.52
CA ALA A 294 4.56 -1.56 -2.24
C ALA A 294 5.85 -2.09 -1.63
N GLN A 295 5.96 -3.40 -1.62
CA GLN A 295 7.13 -4.09 -1.07
C GLN A 295 7.35 -5.44 -1.74
N ILE A 296 8.52 -6.02 -1.50
CA ILE A 296 8.79 -7.43 -1.78
C ILE A 296 8.52 -8.22 -0.51
N GLY A 297 7.52 -9.10 -0.58
CA GLY A 297 7.03 -9.92 0.51
C GLY A 297 6.59 -11.30 0.04
N LEU A 298 5.66 -11.91 0.75
CA LEU A 298 4.95 -13.14 0.38
C LEU A 298 3.57 -12.79 -0.19
N ALA A 299 2.93 -13.70 -0.92
CA ALA A 299 1.55 -13.51 -1.38
C ALA A 299 0.56 -13.28 -0.22
N ALA A 300 0.83 -13.90 0.93
CA ALA A 300 0.06 -13.69 2.15
C ALA A 300 0.08 -12.23 2.64
N ASP A 301 1.18 -11.49 2.42
CA ASP A 301 1.29 -10.09 2.84
C ASP A 301 0.25 -9.21 2.14
N GLU A 302 -0.05 -9.46 0.86
CA GLU A 302 -1.12 -8.75 0.15
C GLU A 302 -2.48 -9.02 0.79
N ILE A 303 -2.80 -10.29 1.06
CA ILE A 303 -4.08 -10.68 1.65
C ILE A 303 -4.28 -10.13 3.06
N LEU A 304 -3.20 -10.08 3.85
CA LEU A 304 -3.26 -9.63 5.24
C LEU A 304 -3.32 -8.09 5.37
N ARG A 305 -2.77 -7.37 4.39
CA ARG A 305 -2.72 -5.89 4.40
C ARG A 305 -3.82 -5.22 3.61
N SER A 306 -4.26 -5.86 2.54
CA SER A 306 -5.12 -5.26 1.51
C SER A 306 -6.60 -5.62 1.65
N PHE A 307 -7.40 -5.30 0.63
CA PHE A 307 -8.82 -5.61 0.48
C PHE A 307 -9.75 -4.95 1.51
N HIS A 308 -9.33 -3.86 2.17
CA HIS A 308 -10.10 -3.20 3.23
C HIS A 308 -11.50 -2.76 2.78
N LYS A 309 -11.65 -2.27 1.55
CA LYS A 309 -12.93 -1.81 1.01
C LYS A 309 -13.59 -2.82 0.06
N CYS A 310 -12.97 -3.98 -0.14
CA CYS A 310 -13.51 -5.03 -1.01
C CYS A 310 -14.43 -6.00 -0.27
N TYR A 311 -14.87 -5.68 0.94
CA TYR A 311 -15.71 -6.55 1.81
C TYR A 311 -15.11 -7.94 2.08
N ALA A 312 -13.87 -8.16 1.72
CA ALA A 312 -13.16 -9.44 1.76
C ALA A 312 -11.83 -9.35 2.55
N ARG A 313 -11.64 -8.28 3.35
CA ARG A 313 -10.49 -8.21 4.25
C ARG A 313 -10.47 -9.44 5.14
N PHE A 314 -9.36 -10.17 5.12
CA PHE A 314 -9.17 -11.34 5.96
C PHE A 314 -9.17 -10.94 7.44
N PRO A 315 -10.16 -11.39 8.25
CA PRO A 315 -10.26 -10.98 9.64
C PRO A 315 -9.11 -11.53 10.49
N GLY A 316 -8.66 -10.76 11.46
CA GLY A 316 -7.61 -11.19 12.38
C GLY A 316 -8.03 -12.34 13.30
N PRO A 317 -7.07 -13.04 13.94
CA PRO A 317 -7.36 -14.19 14.82
C PRO A 317 -8.01 -13.79 16.16
N TYR A 318 -7.97 -12.50 16.53
CA TYR A 318 -8.57 -11.96 17.76
C TYR A 318 -9.79 -11.10 17.48
N GLU A 319 -10.41 -11.29 16.32
CA GLU A 319 -11.66 -10.64 15.95
C GLU A 319 -12.77 -10.99 16.94
N GLN A 320 -13.58 -10.00 17.34
CA GLN A 320 -14.64 -10.17 18.31
C GLN A 320 -16.06 -10.10 17.69
N ASP A 321 -16.17 -9.52 16.50
CA ASP A 321 -17.43 -9.49 15.77
C ASP A 321 -17.76 -10.90 15.26
N PRO A 322 -18.89 -11.52 15.69
CA PRO A 322 -19.24 -12.89 15.33
C PRO A 322 -19.34 -13.13 13.82
N ASP A 323 -19.83 -12.14 13.07
CA ASP A 323 -19.94 -12.25 11.61
C ASP A 323 -18.55 -12.28 10.96
N ARG A 324 -17.61 -11.47 11.45
CA ARG A 324 -16.23 -11.46 10.96
C ARG A 324 -15.45 -12.72 11.37
N VAL A 325 -15.70 -13.25 12.57
CA VAL A 325 -15.16 -14.57 12.98
C VAL A 325 -15.65 -15.66 12.01
N SER A 326 -16.94 -15.65 11.70
CA SER A 326 -17.53 -16.58 10.76
C SER A 326 -17.00 -16.41 9.34
N LEU A 327 -16.78 -15.16 8.91
CA LEU A 327 -16.13 -14.86 7.62
C LEU A 327 -14.71 -15.42 7.55
N ARG A 328 -13.90 -15.24 8.63
CA ARG A 328 -12.56 -15.84 8.68
C ARG A 328 -12.63 -17.37 8.47
N HIS A 329 -13.56 -18.02 9.15
CA HIS A 329 -13.73 -19.47 8.99
C HIS A 329 -14.13 -19.83 7.55
N ALA A 330 -15.04 -19.09 6.93
CA ALA A 330 -15.48 -19.34 5.55
C ALA A 330 -14.34 -19.15 4.55
N LEU A 331 -13.53 -18.09 4.69
CA LEU A 331 -12.35 -17.84 3.84
C LEU A 331 -11.28 -18.92 3.95
N LEU A 332 -11.18 -19.62 5.09
CA LEU A 332 -10.21 -20.70 5.30
C LEU A 332 -10.73 -22.08 4.86
N HIS A 333 -12.03 -22.33 5.06
CA HIS A 333 -12.58 -23.69 4.98
C HIS A 333 -13.73 -23.85 3.97
N GLY A 334 -14.13 -22.76 3.33
CA GLY A 334 -15.23 -22.73 2.36
C GLY A 334 -16.49 -22.06 2.92
N PHE A 335 -17.22 -21.42 2.02
CA PHE A 335 -18.44 -20.70 2.34
C PHE A 335 -19.61 -21.65 2.61
N PRO A 336 -20.51 -21.36 3.59
CA PRO A 336 -21.65 -22.18 3.88
C PRO A 336 -22.74 -22.03 2.81
N SER A 337 -23.54 -23.08 2.64
CA SER A 337 -24.73 -23.04 1.77
C SER A 337 -25.99 -23.42 2.58
N PRO A 338 -26.99 -22.54 2.70
CA PRO A 338 -27.05 -21.18 2.12
C PRO A 338 -26.10 -20.20 2.82
N LEU A 339 -25.77 -19.10 2.12
CA LEU A 339 -24.99 -18.01 2.70
C LEU A 339 -25.77 -17.33 3.83
N PRO A 340 -25.11 -16.86 4.89
CA PRO A 340 -25.74 -16.01 5.89
C PRO A 340 -26.28 -14.71 5.29
N ILE A 341 -27.22 -14.09 5.97
CA ILE A 341 -27.71 -12.76 5.57
C ILE A 341 -26.60 -11.75 5.79
N SER A 342 -26.33 -10.92 4.76
CA SER A 342 -25.34 -9.85 4.86
C SER A 342 -25.69 -8.88 5.98
N SER A 343 -24.68 -8.52 6.78
CA SER A 343 -24.79 -7.59 7.89
C SER A 343 -24.06 -6.28 7.57
N ARG A 344 -24.02 -5.36 8.53
CA ARG A 344 -23.20 -4.15 8.42
C ARG A 344 -21.70 -4.47 8.35
N SER A 345 -21.27 -5.56 9.00
CA SER A 345 -19.85 -5.95 9.13
C SER A 345 -19.37 -6.83 7.98
N VAL A 346 -20.28 -7.62 7.36
CA VAL A 346 -19.94 -8.60 6.33
C VAL A 346 -20.98 -8.61 5.22
N ARG A 347 -20.52 -8.42 3.99
CA ARG A 347 -21.25 -8.64 2.74
C ARG A 347 -20.92 -10.05 2.24
N TRP A 348 -21.71 -11.02 2.70
CA TRP A 348 -21.49 -12.44 2.42
C TRP A 348 -21.51 -12.76 0.92
N ASP A 349 -22.45 -12.15 0.20
CA ASP A 349 -22.60 -12.25 -1.24
C ASP A 349 -21.33 -11.81 -2.00
N ILE A 350 -20.75 -10.69 -1.59
CA ILE A 350 -19.54 -10.14 -2.22
C ILE A 350 -18.29 -10.92 -1.80
N ALA A 351 -18.19 -11.32 -0.52
CA ALA A 351 -17.05 -12.07 -0.03
C ALA A 351 -16.94 -13.45 -0.69
N GLU A 352 -18.06 -14.14 -0.86
CA GLU A 352 -18.11 -15.45 -1.56
C GLU A 352 -17.80 -15.26 -3.04
N MET A 353 -18.41 -14.28 -3.71
CA MET A 353 -18.13 -13.96 -5.11
C MET A 353 -16.65 -13.67 -5.33
N TRP A 354 -16.03 -12.89 -4.43
CA TRP A 354 -14.58 -12.59 -4.49
C TRP A 354 -13.71 -13.85 -4.37
N ASP A 355 -13.97 -14.69 -3.36
CA ASP A 355 -13.20 -15.93 -3.17
C ASP A 355 -13.36 -16.88 -4.36
N SER A 356 -14.56 -16.98 -4.92
CA SER A 356 -14.85 -17.77 -6.14
C SER A 356 -14.08 -17.24 -7.35
N GLN A 357 -14.02 -15.90 -7.55
CA GLN A 357 -13.26 -15.35 -8.67
C GLN A 357 -11.76 -15.57 -8.52
N LEU A 358 -11.21 -15.49 -7.30
CA LEU A 358 -9.82 -15.86 -7.06
C LEU A 358 -9.55 -17.35 -7.35
N ALA A 359 -10.50 -18.21 -6.98
CA ALA A 359 -10.43 -19.65 -7.28
C ALA A 359 -10.45 -19.92 -8.78
N ASP A 360 -11.37 -19.30 -9.52
CA ASP A 360 -11.58 -19.50 -10.96
C ASP A 360 -10.34 -19.11 -11.78
N VAL A 361 -9.55 -18.16 -11.31
CA VAL A 361 -8.29 -17.76 -11.97
C VAL A 361 -7.05 -18.42 -11.38
N ASP A 362 -7.20 -19.36 -10.44
CA ASP A 362 -6.09 -20.03 -9.74
C ASP A 362 -5.13 -19.04 -9.05
N ALA A 363 -5.68 -18.01 -8.41
CA ALA A 363 -4.92 -17.11 -7.55
C ALA A 363 -4.76 -17.67 -6.14
N GLU A 364 -3.62 -17.39 -5.51
CA GLU A 364 -3.40 -17.73 -4.10
C GLU A 364 -4.39 -16.89 -3.24
N ARG A 365 -5.12 -17.56 -2.34
CA ARG A 365 -6.15 -16.98 -1.48
C ARG A 365 -6.09 -17.61 -0.07
N PRO A 366 -6.83 -17.11 0.93
CA PRO A 366 -6.69 -17.60 2.31
C PRO A 366 -6.75 -19.13 2.46
N SER A 367 -7.64 -19.81 1.74
CA SER A 367 -7.79 -21.27 1.82
C SER A 367 -6.66 -22.08 1.15
N THR A 368 -5.85 -21.44 0.30
CA THR A 368 -4.76 -22.13 -0.45
C THR A 368 -3.37 -21.68 -0.01
N LEU A 369 -3.26 -20.62 0.81
CA LEU A 369 -1.99 -20.12 1.31
C LEU A 369 -1.52 -20.90 2.54
N GLU A 370 -0.45 -21.66 2.35
CA GLU A 370 0.22 -22.33 3.46
C GLU A 370 0.74 -21.31 4.48
N GLY A 371 0.46 -21.53 5.75
CA GLY A 371 0.92 -20.65 6.84
C GLY A 371 0.18 -19.33 6.98
N ILE A 372 -0.97 -19.12 6.33
CA ILE A 372 -1.76 -17.88 6.48
C ILE A 372 -2.16 -17.61 7.94
N GLU A 373 -2.42 -18.64 8.74
CA GLU A 373 -2.83 -18.47 10.15
C GLU A 373 -1.70 -17.95 11.03
N PRO A 374 -0.50 -18.57 11.12
CA PRO A 374 0.61 -17.99 11.88
C PRO A 374 1.05 -16.63 11.33
N LEU A 375 1.03 -16.41 10.01
CA LEU A 375 1.30 -15.10 9.42
C LEU A 375 0.27 -14.06 9.88
N SER A 376 -1.03 -14.38 9.87
CA SER A 376 -2.05 -13.46 10.35
C SER A 376 -1.91 -13.10 11.84
N ARG A 377 -1.40 -14.03 12.67
CA ARG A 377 -1.05 -13.73 14.07
C ARG A 377 0.10 -12.73 14.17
N LEU A 378 1.15 -12.90 13.36
CA LEU A 378 2.27 -11.95 13.33
C LEU A 378 1.83 -10.56 12.86
N TYR A 379 0.97 -10.48 11.85
CA TYR A 379 0.38 -9.21 11.40
C TYR A 379 -0.48 -8.56 12.49
N THR A 380 -1.29 -9.34 13.18
CA THR A 380 -2.08 -8.82 14.31
C THR A 380 -1.17 -8.30 15.44
N LEU A 381 -0.04 -8.97 15.70
CA LEU A 381 0.94 -8.48 16.67
C LEU A 381 1.51 -7.11 16.30
N LEU A 382 1.76 -6.84 15.01
CA LEU A 382 2.21 -5.52 14.55
C LEU A 382 1.25 -4.42 15.00
N ASP A 383 -0.05 -4.62 14.75
CA ASP A 383 -1.10 -3.65 15.14
C ASP A 383 -1.23 -3.53 16.67
N MET A 384 -1.01 -4.62 17.42
CA MET A 384 -1.11 -4.63 18.87
C MET A 384 0.06 -3.93 19.57
N ILE A 385 1.28 -3.97 19.00
CA ILE A 385 2.46 -3.35 19.62
C ILE A 385 2.33 -1.83 19.66
N CYS A 386 1.85 -1.22 18.59
CA CYS A 386 1.70 0.23 18.52
C CYS A 386 0.35 0.62 17.87
N PRO A 387 -0.78 0.41 18.59
CA PRO A 387 -2.09 0.73 18.06
C PRO A 387 -2.21 2.23 17.75
N ASP A 388 -2.74 2.59 16.59
CA ASP A 388 -2.97 3.99 16.17
C ASP A 388 -3.79 4.78 17.19
N MET A 389 -4.74 4.13 17.85
CA MET A 389 -5.57 4.72 18.89
C MET A 389 -4.77 5.28 20.09
N LEU A 390 -3.56 4.74 20.31
CA LEU A 390 -2.67 5.07 21.44
C LEU A 390 -1.36 5.71 21.00
N SER A 391 -1.11 5.84 19.70
CA SER A 391 0.15 6.35 19.15
C SER A 391 -0.03 7.55 18.20
N ASN A 392 -1.13 7.61 17.44
CA ASN A 392 -1.38 8.68 16.50
C ASN A 392 -1.73 9.99 17.21
N GLU A 393 -0.89 11.01 17.05
CA GLU A 393 -1.06 12.31 17.72
C GLU A 393 -2.39 12.99 17.43
N VAL A 394 -2.95 12.85 16.23
CA VAL A 394 -4.24 13.45 15.86
C VAL A 394 -5.36 12.82 16.67
N ILE A 395 -5.33 11.48 16.81
CA ILE A 395 -6.32 10.73 17.59
C ILE A 395 -6.17 11.05 19.08
N ILE A 396 -4.94 11.05 19.60
CA ILE A 396 -4.64 11.31 21.00
C ILE A 396 -5.14 12.70 21.43
N LYS A 397 -4.96 13.73 20.59
CA LYS A 397 -5.40 15.12 20.89
C LYS A 397 -6.93 15.26 21.02
N GLN A 398 -7.71 14.33 20.47
CA GLN A 398 -9.19 14.37 20.48
C GLN A 398 -9.81 13.57 21.63
N ARG A 399 -9.02 12.86 22.43
CA ARG A 399 -9.51 11.92 23.44
C ARG A 399 -9.13 12.32 24.85
N SER A 400 -9.99 11.93 25.80
CA SER A 400 -9.68 12.14 27.20
C SER A 400 -8.54 11.20 27.65
N ARG A 401 -7.70 11.69 28.56
CA ARG A 401 -6.63 10.90 29.15
C ARG A 401 -7.17 9.61 29.79
N LYS A 402 -8.29 9.70 30.50
CA LYS A 402 -8.95 8.56 31.15
C LYS A 402 -9.37 7.47 30.14
N THR A 403 -9.89 7.88 28.99
CA THR A 403 -10.26 6.95 27.92
C THR A 403 -9.04 6.23 27.38
N MET A 404 -7.96 6.96 27.13
CA MET A 404 -6.70 6.38 26.59
C MET A 404 -6.02 5.44 27.59
N GLU A 405 -6.01 5.76 28.89
CA GLU A 405 -5.47 4.89 29.93
C GLU A 405 -6.23 3.56 29.99
N ARG A 406 -7.57 3.60 29.91
CA ARG A 406 -8.40 2.38 29.87
C ARG A 406 -8.15 1.56 28.59
N GLU A 407 -8.06 2.21 27.44
CA GLU A 407 -7.78 1.52 26.16
C GLU A 407 -6.38 0.89 26.18
N LYS A 408 -5.40 1.54 26.81
CA LYS A 408 -4.07 0.96 27.02
C LYS A 408 -4.13 -0.30 27.87
N GLU A 409 -4.88 -0.30 28.97
CA GLU A 409 -5.04 -1.49 29.83
C GLU A 409 -5.62 -2.65 29.03
N VAL A 410 -6.69 -2.41 28.24
CA VAL A 410 -7.30 -3.43 27.39
C VAL A 410 -6.32 -3.92 26.31
N ALA A 411 -5.58 -3.02 25.66
CA ALA A 411 -4.59 -3.39 24.66
C ALA A 411 -3.45 -4.24 25.28
N GLU A 412 -2.99 -3.90 26.50
CA GLU A 412 -1.97 -4.67 27.20
C GLU A 412 -2.47 -6.07 27.57
N GLU A 413 -3.72 -6.22 28.02
CA GLU A 413 -4.33 -7.54 28.32
C GLU A 413 -4.41 -8.42 27.07
N VAL A 414 -4.82 -7.86 25.93
CA VAL A 414 -4.88 -8.58 24.64
C VAL A 414 -3.47 -9.00 24.21
N LEU A 415 -2.51 -8.11 24.32
CA LEU A 415 -1.10 -8.37 23.98
C LEU A 415 -0.51 -9.47 24.88
N GLU A 416 -0.77 -9.44 26.20
CA GLU A 416 -0.33 -10.48 27.13
C GLU A 416 -0.96 -11.84 26.82
N ARG A 417 -2.25 -11.87 26.47
CA ARG A 417 -2.92 -13.09 26.03
C ARG A 417 -2.27 -13.65 24.78
N PHE A 418 -2.00 -12.81 23.76
CA PHE A 418 -1.27 -13.20 22.55
C PHE A 418 0.07 -13.85 22.89
N LEU A 419 0.86 -13.18 23.72
CA LEU A 419 2.20 -13.66 24.11
C LEU A 419 2.12 -15.01 24.84
N LYS A 420 1.14 -15.19 25.72
CA LYS A 420 0.92 -16.45 26.44
C LYS A 420 0.54 -17.59 25.49
N GLU A 421 -0.38 -17.34 24.54
CA GLU A 421 -0.86 -18.35 23.59
C GLU A 421 0.21 -18.78 22.58
N ASN A 422 1.21 -17.93 22.31
CA ASN A 422 2.24 -18.16 21.29
C ASN A 422 3.64 -18.40 21.88
N GLN A 423 3.76 -18.65 23.18
CA GLN A 423 5.04 -18.97 23.88
C GLN A 423 5.41 -20.45 23.87
N ALA A 424 4.54 -21.34 23.40
CA ALA A 424 4.76 -22.79 23.43
C ALA A 424 5.84 -23.28 22.46
#